data_6af0d38f816d3134f3152881cd74f0e8
#
_entry.id   6af0d38f816d3134f3152881cd74f0e8
#
_cell.length_a   1.000
_cell.length_b   1.000
_cell.length_c   1.000
_cell.angle_alpha   90.00
_cell.angle_beta   90.00
_cell.angle_gamma   90.00
#
_symmetry.space_group_name_H-M   'P 1'
#
loop_
_entity.id
_entity.type
_entity.pdbx_description
1 polymer ?
#
loop_
_entity_poly.entity_id
_entity_poly.type
_entity_poly.pdbx_seq_one_letter_code
_entity_poly.pdbx_strand_id
1 'polypeptide(L)'
;MGGMRALVVRDGGEWIALVGIALSTKPGSKLRVEAERGDGTVASHEVTVAPKDYASQHLKVPPGQVELSPEDLARYERERAHLAGVLKTFTEDAPSILAMVQPAPGVRSSSFGRRRFFNGKARNPHGGMDIAAPVGTSVVAAGAGRVIDIGDYFFSGRTIVLDHGAGLLSLYAHLSRVDTRIAQSVAAGEPIARVGATGRVTGPHLHFSVYLNTAAVDPALFLPA
;
A
#
# COMPACT_ATOMS: atom_id res chain seq x y z
N MET A 1 -0.66 -1.23 24.65
CA MET A 1 -0.94 -0.94 23.24
C MET A 1 -1.79 -2.07 22.72
N GLY A 2 -2.99 -1.82 22.23
CA GLY A 2 -3.82 -2.86 21.63
C GLY A 2 -3.09 -3.47 20.44
N GLY A 3 -2.97 -4.81 20.41
CA GLY A 3 -2.34 -5.51 19.32
C GLY A 3 -3.11 -5.28 17.99
N MET A 4 -2.40 -5.22 16.86
CA MET A 4 -3.04 -5.26 15.56
C MET A 4 -3.38 -6.71 15.21
N ARG A 5 -4.55 -6.93 14.63
CA ARG A 5 -4.98 -8.24 14.15
C ARG A 5 -4.13 -8.65 12.94
N ALA A 6 -3.65 -9.88 12.90
CA ALA A 6 -2.94 -10.43 11.76
C ALA A 6 -3.91 -10.97 10.70
N LEU A 7 -3.50 -10.95 9.43
CA LEU A 7 -4.15 -11.73 8.38
C LEU A 7 -3.82 -13.21 8.61
N VAL A 8 -4.84 -14.04 8.79
CA VAL A 8 -4.67 -15.47 8.99
C VAL A 8 -5.30 -16.22 7.82
N VAL A 9 -4.54 -17.08 7.18
CA VAL A 9 -4.99 -17.93 6.08
C VAL A 9 -4.72 -19.40 6.40
N ARG A 10 -5.42 -20.29 5.71
CA ARG A 10 -5.18 -21.73 5.81
C ARG A 10 -4.46 -22.21 4.55
N ASP A 11 -3.36 -22.90 4.74
CA ASP A 11 -2.59 -23.50 3.65
C ASP A 11 -2.14 -24.91 4.04
N GLY A 12 -2.40 -25.90 3.18
CA GLY A 12 -1.98 -27.29 3.41
C GLY A 12 -2.42 -27.92 4.74
N GLY A 13 -3.48 -27.39 5.38
CA GLY A 13 -3.95 -27.86 6.69
C GLY A 13 -3.37 -27.08 7.88
N GLU A 14 -2.41 -26.19 7.64
CA GLU A 14 -1.82 -25.30 8.64
C GLU A 14 -2.47 -23.92 8.64
N TRP A 15 -2.40 -23.23 9.80
CA TRP A 15 -2.77 -21.82 9.91
C TRP A 15 -1.53 -20.96 9.83
N ILE A 16 -1.52 -20.02 8.86
CA ILE A 16 -0.41 -19.09 8.63
C ILE A 16 -0.87 -17.68 8.99
N ALA A 17 -0.19 -17.05 9.95
CA ALA A 17 -0.39 -15.64 10.27
C ALA A 17 0.60 -14.78 9.48
N LEU A 18 0.07 -13.83 8.69
CA LEU A 18 0.85 -12.85 7.94
C LEU A 18 0.84 -11.52 8.67
N VAL A 19 2.02 -10.98 8.92
CA VAL A 19 2.22 -9.73 9.66
C VAL A 19 3.03 -8.75 8.83
N GLY A 20 2.48 -7.57 8.58
CA GLY A 20 3.19 -6.49 7.91
C GLY A 20 4.23 -5.85 8.82
N ILE A 21 5.47 -5.71 8.32
CA ILE A 21 6.55 -5.00 9.01
C ILE A 21 6.73 -3.64 8.35
N ALA A 22 6.40 -2.57 9.06
CA ALA A 22 6.53 -1.22 8.53
C ALA A 22 8.00 -0.84 8.27
N LEU A 23 8.25 -0.09 7.18
CA LEU A 23 9.59 0.42 6.83
C LEU A 23 10.26 1.26 7.94
N SER A 24 9.46 1.83 8.85
CA SER A 24 9.95 2.59 10.00
C SER A 24 10.42 1.72 11.16
N THR A 25 10.16 0.40 11.11
CA THR A 25 10.61 -0.53 12.16
C THR A 25 12.12 -0.67 12.13
N LYS A 26 12.75 -0.43 13.26
CA LYS A 26 14.22 -0.49 13.35
C LYS A 26 14.72 -1.93 13.28
N PRO A 27 15.81 -2.22 12.56
CA PRO A 27 16.48 -3.52 12.66
C PRO A 27 16.82 -3.86 14.11
N GLY A 28 16.71 -5.13 14.47
CA GLY A 28 16.86 -5.63 15.83
C GLY A 28 15.63 -5.49 16.72
N SER A 29 14.58 -4.79 16.26
CA SER A 29 13.29 -4.76 16.98
C SER A 29 12.67 -6.16 17.02
N LYS A 30 12.02 -6.47 18.13
CA LYS A 30 11.29 -7.72 18.33
C LYS A 30 9.80 -7.49 18.14
N LEU A 31 9.19 -8.30 17.28
CA LEU A 31 7.75 -8.33 17.03
C LEU A 31 7.19 -9.60 17.67
N ARG A 32 6.21 -9.45 18.55
CA ARG A 32 5.52 -10.56 19.15
C ARG A 32 4.19 -10.79 18.46
N VAL A 33 4.00 -12.00 17.95
CA VAL A 33 2.75 -12.48 17.37
C VAL A 33 2.12 -13.45 18.34
N GLU A 34 0.86 -13.21 18.70
CA GLU A 34 0.08 -14.07 19.59
C GLU A 34 -1.09 -14.68 18.81
N ALA A 35 -1.30 -15.97 18.99
CA ALA A 35 -2.42 -16.70 18.41
C ALA A 35 -3.21 -17.34 19.57
N GLU A 36 -4.47 -16.94 19.71
CA GLU A 36 -5.41 -17.59 20.62
C GLU A 36 -6.05 -18.79 19.93
N ARG A 37 -6.03 -19.94 20.56
CA ARG A 37 -6.67 -21.15 20.08
C ARG A 37 -8.10 -21.23 20.63
N GLY A 38 -8.93 -22.08 19.99
CA GLY A 38 -10.32 -22.27 20.37
C GLY A 38 -10.53 -22.82 21.78
N ASP A 39 -9.50 -23.39 22.40
CA ASP A 39 -9.47 -23.86 23.80
C ASP A 39 -9.04 -22.75 24.79
N GLY A 40 -8.82 -21.52 24.31
CA GLY A 40 -8.37 -20.37 25.09
C GLY A 40 -6.86 -20.35 25.37
N THR A 41 -6.09 -21.32 24.88
CA THR A 41 -4.63 -21.28 25.00
C THR A 41 -4.03 -20.27 24.03
N VAL A 42 -2.99 -19.53 24.49
CA VAL A 42 -2.27 -18.54 23.67
C VAL A 42 -0.90 -19.09 23.30
N ALA A 43 -0.66 -19.20 21.99
CA ALA A 43 0.68 -19.42 21.46
C ALA A 43 1.32 -18.06 21.15
N SER A 44 2.58 -17.88 21.52
CA SER A 44 3.34 -16.65 21.25
C SER A 44 4.59 -16.98 20.47
N HIS A 45 4.84 -16.17 19.41
CA HIS A 45 6.06 -16.27 18.61
C HIS A 45 6.71 -14.90 18.52
N GLU A 46 8.03 -14.85 18.70
CA GLU A 46 8.82 -13.63 18.61
C GLU A 46 9.68 -13.65 17.34
N VAL A 47 9.56 -12.59 16.53
CA VAL A 47 10.34 -12.39 15.30
C VAL A 47 11.26 -11.20 15.49
N THR A 48 12.55 -11.37 15.24
CA THR A 48 13.51 -10.26 15.23
C THR A 48 13.61 -9.69 13.82
N VAL A 49 13.42 -8.38 13.68
CA VAL A 49 13.51 -7.68 12.39
C VAL A 49 14.97 -7.62 11.92
N ALA A 50 15.27 -8.30 10.82
CA ALA A 50 16.58 -8.26 10.20
C ALA A 50 16.82 -6.93 9.46
N PRO A 51 18.08 -6.46 9.34
CA PRO A 51 18.39 -5.33 8.48
C PRO A 51 18.13 -5.68 7.01
N LYS A 52 17.60 -4.70 6.25
CA LYS A 52 17.46 -4.79 4.79
C LYS A 52 17.93 -3.48 4.17
N ASP A 53 18.84 -3.58 3.21
CA ASP A 53 19.31 -2.42 2.47
C ASP A 53 18.38 -2.11 1.30
N TYR A 54 18.02 -0.83 1.18
CA TYR A 54 17.21 -0.31 0.09
C TYR A 54 18.00 0.71 -0.71
N ALA A 55 17.88 0.65 -2.03
CA ALA A 55 18.53 1.60 -2.94
C ALA A 55 18.10 3.04 -2.63
N SER A 56 19.00 3.99 -2.86
CA SER A 56 18.72 5.42 -2.71
C SER A 56 18.38 6.07 -4.05
N GLN A 57 17.47 7.04 -4.03
CA GLN A 57 17.11 7.86 -5.18
C GLN A 57 17.23 9.34 -4.81
N HIS A 58 18.03 10.08 -5.57
CA HIS A 58 18.24 11.51 -5.39
C HIS A 58 17.57 12.24 -6.53
N LEU A 59 16.57 13.09 -6.23
CA LEU A 59 15.79 13.83 -7.20
C LEU A 59 15.96 15.34 -6.98
N LYS A 60 16.08 16.08 -8.07
CA LYS A 60 15.93 17.53 -8.07
C LYS A 60 14.49 17.87 -8.42
N VAL A 61 13.81 18.58 -7.54
CA VAL A 61 12.41 18.98 -7.70
C VAL A 61 12.25 20.48 -7.43
N PRO A 62 11.21 21.14 -7.96
CA PRO A 62 10.92 22.54 -7.64
C PRO A 62 10.78 22.76 -6.13
N PRO A 63 11.23 23.91 -5.58
CA PRO A 63 11.19 24.17 -4.13
C PRO A 63 9.81 24.00 -3.50
N GLY A 64 8.72 24.47 -4.14
CA GLY A 64 7.35 24.34 -3.68
C GLY A 64 6.83 22.90 -3.56
N GLN A 65 7.53 21.92 -4.16
CA GLN A 65 7.22 20.51 -3.96
C GLN A 65 7.95 19.91 -2.74
N VAL A 66 8.86 20.64 -2.15
CA VAL A 66 9.65 20.25 -0.97
C VAL A 66 9.14 20.94 0.28
N GLU A 67 8.84 22.23 0.18
CA GLU A 67 8.32 23.07 1.25
C GLU A 67 6.89 23.47 0.89
N LEU A 68 5.92 22.94 1.63
CA LEU A 68 4.51 23.22 1.39
C LEU A 68 4.13 24.59 1.94
N SER A 69 3.20 25.27 1.26
CA SER A 69 2.49 26.40 1.83
C SER A 69 1.71 25.98 3.09
N PRO A 70 1.35 26.91 3.99
CA PRO A 70 0.49 26.59 5.13
C PRO A 70 -0.85 25.93 4.73
N GLU A 71 -1.43 26.35 3.62
CA GLU A 71 -2.69 25.81 3.09
C GLU A 71 -2.52 24.36 2.59
N ASP A 72 -1.46 24.12 1.80
CA ASP A 72 -1.14 22.79 1.29
C ASP A 72 -0.78 21.82 2.44
N LEU A 73 -0.06 22.32 3.45
CA LEU A 73 0.26 21.54 4.64
C LEU A 73 -1.00 21.15 5.39
N ALA A 74 -1.92 22.10 5.63
CA ALA A 74 -3.18 21.81 6.30
C ALA A 74 -4.06 20.85 5.49
N ARG A 75 -4.07 20.97 4.14
CA ARG A 75 -4.73 20.00 3.24
C ARG A 75 -4.12 18.60 3.42
N TYR A 76 -2.80 18.50 3.31
CA TYR A 76 -2.07 17.25 3.43
C TYR A 76 -2.30 16.56 4.80
N GLU A 77 -2.32 17.34 5.90
CA GLU A 77 -2.55 16.77 7.24
C GLU A 77 -3.94 16.17 7.39
N ARG A 78 -4.98 16.84 6.88
CA ARG A 78 -6.35 16.30 6.86
C ARG A 78 -6.43 15.02 6.01
N GLU A 79 -5.85 15.04 4.83
CA GLU A 79 -5.83 13.89 3.91
C GLU A 79 -5.06 12.70 4.49
N ARG A 80 -3.93 12.96 5.14
CA ARG A 80 -3.14 11.94 5.84
C ARG A 80 -3.92 11.30 6.98
N ALA A 81 -4.65 12.10 7.76
CA ALA A 81 -5.49 11.60 8.85
C ALA A 81 -6.63 10.72 8.31
N HIS A 82 -7.28 11.14 7.22
CA HIS A 82 -8.31 10.36 6.54
C HIS A 82 -7.77 9.01 6.05
N LEU A 83 -6.69 9.02 5.24
CA LEU A 83 -6.09 7.80 4.73
C LEU A 83 -5.59 6.87 5.84
N ALA A 84 -5.04 7.42 6.93
CA ALA A 84 -4.67 6.61 8.09
C ALA A 84 -5.89 5.93 8.75
N GLY A 85 -7.07 6.53 8.66
CA GLY A 85 -8.34 5.91 9.06
C GLY A 85 -8.74 4.77 8.11
N VAL A 86 -8.72 5.04 6.80
CA VAL A 86 -9.04 4.05 5.74
C VAL A 86 -8.11 2.82 5.85
N LEU A 87 -6.82 3.04 6.04
CA LEU A 87 -5.82 1.96 6.14
C LEU A 87 -5.92 1.11 7.42
N LYS A 88 -6.79 1.47 8.37
CA LYS A 88 -7.12 0.66 9.54
C LYS A 88 -8.28 -0.31 9.29
N THR A 89 -8.87 -0.27 8.11
CA THR A 89 -9.96 -1.19 7.76
C THR A 89 -9.51 -2.64 7.95
N PHE A 90 -10.36 -3.39 8.63
CA PHE A 90 -10.18 -4.81 8.86
C PHE A 90 -11.56 -5.47 8.77
N THR A 91 -11.85 -6.16 7.68
CA THR A 91 -13.04 -6.99 7.52
C THR A 91 -12.74 -8.42 7.95
N GLU A 92 -13.75 -9.14 8.43
CA GLU A 92 -13.54 -10.50 9.00
C GLU A 92 -13.23 -11.54 7.91
N ASP A 93 -13.72 -11.32 6.68
CA ASP A 93 -13.51 -12.24 5.57
C ASP A 93 -12.05 -12.18 5.10
N ALA A 94 -11.32 -13.27 5.30
CA ALA A 94 -9.97 -13.39 4.77
C ALA A 94 -9.99 -13.62 3.25
N PRO A 95 -9.01 -13.07 2.48
CA PRO A 95 -8.92 -13.33 1.06
C PRO A 95 -8.66 -14.82 0.81
N SER A 96 -9.36 -15.39 -0.17
CA SER A 96 -9.18 -16.80 -0.56
C SER A 96 -7.85 -17.05 -1.28
N ILE A 97 -7.28 -16.02 -1.88
CA ILE A 97 -6.02 -16.04 -2.64
C ILE A 97 -5.22 -14.79 -2.31
N LEU A 98 -3.95 -14.97 -1.94
CA LEU A 98 -3.02 -13.86 -1.68
C LEU A 98 -2.30 -13.36 -2.94
N ALA A 99 -2.19 -14.22 -3.98
CA ALA A 99 -1.57 -13.84 -5.24
C ALA A 99 -2.41 -12.78 -5.96
N MET A 100 -1.74 -11.71 -6.38
CA MET A 100 -2.35 -10.59 -7.08
C MET A 100 -1.90 -10.57 -8.55
N VAL A 101 -2.73 -10.01 -9.44
CA VAL A 101 -2.34 -9.71 -10.82
C VAL A 101 -1.66 -8.35 -10.88
N GLN A 102 -0.75 -8.16 -11.85
CA GLN A 102 -0.13 -6.85 -12.06
C GLN A 102 -1.21 -5.84 -12.47
N PRO A 103 -1.38 -4.71 -11.74
CA PRO A 103 -2.53 -3.84 -11.90
C PRO A 103 -2.52 -2.96 -13.14
N ALA A 104 -1.37 -2.84 -13.82
CA ALA A 104 -1.26 -2.16 -15.11
C ALA A 104 -0.17 -2.81 -15.96
N PRO A 105 -0.32 -2.87 -17.30
CA PRO A 105 0.80 -3.23 -18.18
C PRO A 105 1.87 -2.12 -18.08
N GLY A 106 3.13 -2.52 -18.06
CA GLY A 106 4.25 -1.58 -17.99
C GLY A 106 5.44 -2.11 -17.20
N VAL A 107 6.50 -1.32 -17.19
CA VAL A 107 7.75 -1.66 -16.50
C VAL A 107 7.68 -1.21 -15.04
N ARG A 108 8.07 -2.08 -14.12
CA ARG A 108 8.24 -1.74 -12.70
C ARG A 108 9.45 -0.79 -12.57
N SER A 109 9.18 0.51 -12.56
CA SER A 109 10.19 1.58 -12.67
C SER A 109 10.77 2.01 -11.33
N SER A 110 10.06 1.78 -10.23
CA SER A 110 10.54 2.07 -8.88
C SER A 110 10.02 1.05 -7.87
N SER A 111 10.92 0.51 -7.05
CA SER A 111 10.62 -0.54 -6.07
C SER A 111 10.24 0.03 -4.71
N PHE A 112 9.56 -0.80 -3.91
CA PHE A 112 9.26 -0.57 -2.51
C PHE A 112 10.54 -0.36 -1.67
N GLY A 113 10.45 0.48 -0.65
CA GLY A 113 11.52 0.74 0.31
C GLY A 113 12.60 1.68 -0.19
N ARG A 114 12.61 2.09 -1.47
CA ARG A 114 13.62 3.00 -2.03
C ARG A 114 13.71 4.29 -1.21
N ARG A 115 14.89 4.59 -0.68
CA ARG A 115 15.15 5.82 0.09
C ARG A 115 15.15 7.02 -0.84
N ARG A 116 14.31 8.01 -0.56
CA ARG A 116 14.14 9.19 -1.42
C ARG A 116 14.78 10.41 -0.79
N PHE A 117 15.55 11.13 -1.59
CA PHE A 117 16.17 12.41 -1.23
C PHE A 117 15.73 13.47 -2.26
N PHE A 118 15.03 14.49 -1.82
CA PHE A 118 14.60 15.61 -2.69
C PHE A 118 15.44 16.83 -2.34
N ASN A 119 16.21 17.34 -3.32
CA ASN A 119 17.14 18.43 -3.13
C ASN A 119 18.07 18.22 -1.92
N GLY A 120 18.55 16.97 -1.72
CA GLY A 120 19.42 16.57 -0.60
C GLY A 120 18.70 16.32 0.74
N LYS A 121 17.41 16.68 0.87
CA LYS A 121 16.61 16.43 2.08
C LYS A 121 15.99 15.02 2.04
N ALA A 122 16.22 14.23 3.09
CA ALA A 122 15.60 12.90 3.23
C ALA A 122 14.06 13.00 3.28
N ARG A 123 13.39 12.06 2.63
CA ARG A 123 11.93 11.92 2.60
C ARG A 123 11.55 10.53 3.03
N ASN A 124 10.26 10.31 3.27
CA ASN A 124 9.75 8.98 3.54
C ASN A 124 10.15 8.03 2.42
N PRO A 125 10.57 6.80 2.74
CA PRO A 125 10.86 5.79 1.73
C PRO A 125 9.64 5.53 0.85
N HIS A 126 9.87 4.97 -0.34
CA HIS A 126 8.80 4.62 -1.25
C HIS A 126 7.92 3.51 -0.66
N GLY A 127 6.66 3.80 -0.36
CA GLY A 127 5.72 2.89 0.30
C GLY A 127 4.99 1.94 -0.65
N GLY A 128 5.43 1.82 -1.90
CA GLY A 128 4.81 0.98 -2.92
C GLY A 128 5.74 0.69 -4.08
N MET A 129 5.17 0.42 -5.22
CA MET A 129 5.84 0.16 -6.50
C MET A 129 5.29 1.11 -7.55
N ASP A 130 6.16 1.67 -8.40
CA ASP A 130 5.74 2.46 -9.54
C ASP A 130 5.81 1.61 -10.82
N ILE A 131 4.73 1.62 -11.61
CA ILE A 131 4.61 0.94 -12.90
C ILE A 131 4.48 2.01 -13.98
N ALA A 132 5.54 2.21 -14.76
CA ALA A 132 5.57 3.19 -15.84
C ALA A 132 4.64 2.75 -16.96
N ALA A 133 3.67 3.59 -17.29
CA ALA A 133 2.71 3.37 -18.37
C ALA A 133 2.16 4.71 -18.88
N PRO A 134 1.76 4.81 -20.16
CA PRO A 134 1.14 6.01 -20.71
C PRO A 134 -0.15 6.41 -20.00
N VAL A 135 -0.47 7.70 -19.99
CA VAL A 135 -1.77 8.21 -19.52
C VAL A 135 -2.90 7.50 -20.26
N GLY A 136 -3.94 7.09 -19.56
CA GLY A 136 -5.10 6.39 -20.13
C GLY A 136 -4.95 4.87 -20.18
N THR A 137 -3.75 4.31 -19.93
CA THR A 137 -3.57 2.85 -19.78
C THR A 137 -4.52 2.29 -18.74
N SER A 138 -5.15 1.13 -19.04
CA SER A 138 -6.09 0.50 -18.12
C SER A 138 -5.41 0.09 -16.82
N VAL A 139 -6.03 0.41 -15.67
CA VAL A 139 -5.68 -0.08 -14.35
C VAL A 139 -6.75 -1.06 -13.91
N VAL A 140 -6.33 -2.26 -13.49
CA VAL A 140 -7.21 -3.31 -13.03
C VAL A 140 -7.05 -3.55 -11.53
N ALA A 141 -8.08 -4.08 -10.87
CA ALA A 141 -8.00 -4.54 -9.49
C ALA A 141 -6.96 -5.67 -9.40
N ALA A 142 -5.95 -5.51 -8.55
CA ALA A 142 -4.89 -6.51 -8.38
C ALA A 142 -5.40 -7.82 -7.75
N GLY A 143 -6.42 -7.73 -6.92
CA GLY A 143 -7.14 -8.84 -6.30
C GLY A 143 -8.62 -8.54 -6.24
N ALA A 144 -9.45 -9.56 -6.03
CA ALA A 144 -10.86 -9.36 -5.72
C ALA A 144 -10.98 -8.57 -4.40
N GLY A 145 -11.95 -7.66 -4.33
CA GLY A 145 -12.13 -6.84 -3.15
C GLY A 145 -13.27 -5.85 -3.27
N ARG A 146 -13.37 -4.97 -2.28
CA ARG A 146 -14.37 -3.91 -2.20
C ARG A 146 -13.70 -2.54 -2.20
N VAL A 147 -14.22 -1.62 -2.99
CA VAL A 147 -13.76 -0.22 -2.99
C VAL A 147 -14.16 0.44 -1.68
N ILE A 148 -13.18 0.85 -0.88
CA ILE A 148 -13.42 1.48 0.43
C ILE A 148 -13.10 2.97 0.46
N ASP A 149 -12.30 3.45 -0.52
CA ASP A 149 -11.99 4.86 -0.62
C ASP A 149 -11.72 5.28 -2.07
N ILE A 150 -12.16 6.48 -2.43
CA ILE A 150 -11.86 7.19 -3.67
C ILE A 150 -11.65 8.65 -3.31
N GLY A 151 -10.47 9.21 -3.64
CA GLY A 151 -10.16 10.60 -3.32
C GLY A 151 -9.22 11.24 -4.32
N ASP A 152 -9.05 12.56 -4.19
CA ASP A 152 -8.02 13.35 -4.87
C ASP A 152 -7.14 14.01 -3.81
N TYR A 153 -5.97 13.41 -3.59
CA TYR A 153 -5.05 13.76 -2.51
C TYR A 153 -3.87 14.57 -3.03
N PHE A 154 -3.37 15.48 -2.23
CA PHE A 154 -2.31 16.41 -2.61
C PHE A 154 -1.08 15.71 -3.23
N PHE A 155 -0.61 14.65 -2.59
CA PHE A 155 0.57 13.92 -3.09
C PHE A 155 0.24 12.77 -4.04
N SER A 156 -0.76 11.97 -3.74
CA SER A 156 -1.10 10.78 -4.54
C SER A 156 -2.07 11.07 -5.68
N GLY A 157 -2.64 12.28 -5.75
CA GLY A 157 -3.64 12.64 -6.76
C GLY A 157 -4.87 11.75 -6.66
N ARG A 158 -5.52 11.49 -7.78
CA ARG A 158 -6.68 10.59 -7.80
C ARG A 158 -6.25 9.18 -7.41
N THR A 159 -6.93 8.65 -6.40
CA THR A 159 -6.54 7.44 -5.68
C THR A 159 -7.76 6.57 -5.43
N ILE A 160 -7.57 5.25 -5.50
CA ILE A 160 -8.54 4.23 -5.09
C ILE A 160 -7.88 3.38 -4.01
N VAL A 161 -8.65 2.95 -3.00
CA VAL A 161 -8.26 1.92 -2.05
C VAL A 161 -9.27 0.78 -2.11
N LEU A 162 -8.75 -0.45 -2.25
CA LEU A 162 -9.51 -1.69 -2.18
C LEU A 162 -9.23 -2.42 -0.88
N ASP A 163 -10.27 -2.96 -0.27
CA ASP A 163 -10.21 -3.92 0.84
C ASP A 163 -10.38 -5.34 0.28
N HIS A 164 -9.37 -6.18 0.52
CA HIS A 164 -9.37 -7.59 0.14
C HIS A 164 -9.74 -8.52 1.29
N GLY A 165 -9.94 -7.96 2.48
CA GLY A 165 -10.27 -8.69 3.70
C GLY A 165 -9.11 -8.86 4.67
N ALA A 166 -9.43 -9.08 5.94
CA ALA A 166 -8.52 -9.32 7.06
C ALA A 166 -7.32 -8.35 7.14
N GLY A 167 -7.54 -7.07 6.78
CA GLY A 167 -6.53 -6.01 6.81
C GLY A 167 -5.55 -6.03 5.64
N LEU A 168 -5.81 -6.81 4.59
CA LEU A 168 -5.10 -6.73 3.31
C LEU A 168 -5.77 -5.68 2.43
N LEU A 169 -5.06 -4.60 2.13
CA LEU A 169 -5.56 -3.50 1.29
C LEU A 169 -4.60 -3.24 0.13
N SER A 170 -5.15 -2.74 -0.99
CA SER A 170 -4.34 -2.20 -2.08
C SER A 170 -4.73 -0.76 -2.42
N LEU A 171 -3.75 0.04 -2.80
CA LEU A 171 -3.91 1.45 -3.13
C LEU A 171 -3.34 1.72 -4.53
N TYR A 172 -4.11 2.43 -5.34
CA TYR A 172 -3.81 2.81 -6.72
C TYR A 172 -3.84 4.33 -6.82
N ALA A 173 -2.72 4.95 -7.16
CA ALA A 173 -2.60 6.41 -7.16
C ALA A 173 -2.12 6.98 -8.50
N HIS A 174 -2.14 8.32 -8.60
CA HIS A 174 -1.79 9.13 -9.78
C HIS A 174 -2.72 8.91 -10.97
N LEU A 175 -3.96 8.51 -10.73
CA LEU A 175 -4.93 8.13 -11.75
C LEU A 175 -5.42 9.34 -12.56
N SER A 176 -5.67 9.16 -13.86
CA SER A 176 -6.33 10.16 -14.72
C SER A 176 -7.85 10.05 -14.63
N ARG A 177 -8.38 8.85 -14.42
CA ARG A 177 -9.81 8.55 -14.33
C ARG A 177 -10.06 7.40 -13.38
N VAL A 178 -11.17 7.46 -12.67
CA VAL A 178 -11.71 6.37 -11.84
C VAL A 178 -12.95 5.83 -12.54
N ASP A 179 -13.01 4.51 -12.74
CA ASP A 179 -14.08 3.80 -13.46
C ASP A 179 -14.95 2.95 -12.51
N THR A 180 -14.79 3.13 -11.20
CA THR A 180 -15.52 2.42 -10.13
C THR A 180 -16.12 3.40 -9.11
N ARG A 181 -16.87 2.90 -8.12
CA ARG A 181 -17.47 3.71 -7.05
C ARG A 181 -17.28 3.07 -5.67
N ILE A 182 -17.37 3.88 -4.63
CA ILE A 182 -17.34 3.44 -3.23
C ILE A 182 -18.33 2.29 -3.01
N ALA A 183 -17.92 1.32 -2.21
CA ALA A 183 -18.65 0.12 -1.85
C ALA A 183 -18.91 -0.89 -3.01
N GLN A 184 -18.39 -0.63 -4.21
CA GLN A 184 -18.44 -1.61 -5.31
C GLN A 184 -17.51 -2.78 -4.99
N SER A 185 -18.01 -4.00 -5.18
CA SER A 185 -17.17 -5.20 -5.24
C SER A 185 -16.61 -5.35 -6.64
N VAL A 186 -15.33 -5.71 -6.73
CA VAL A 186 -14.61 -5.89 -7.99
C VAL A 186 -13.90 -7.24 -7.99
N ALA A 187 -13.81 -7.87 -9.14
CA ALA A 187 -13.04 -9.09 -9.32
C ALA A 187 -11.55 -8.77 -9.61
N ALA A 188 -10.65 -9.73 -9.34
CA ALA A 188 -9.26 -9.61 -9.79
C ALA A 188 -9.21 -9.47 -11.32
N GLY A 189 -8.43 -8.52 -11.82
CA GLY A 189 -8.33 -8.20 -13.25
C GLY A 189 -9.46 -7.30 -13.79
N GLU A 190 -10.46 -6.95 -13.00
CA GLU A 190 -11.53 -6.04 -13.41
C GLU A 190 -10.99 -4.60 -13.59
N PRO A 191 -11.29 -3.91 -14.72
CA PRO A 191 -10.88 -2.52 -14.92
C PRO A 191 -11.55 -1.59 -13.90
N ILE A 192 -10.75 -0.81 -13.16
CA ILE A 192 -11.21 0.12 -12.11
C ILE A 192 -10.81 1.57 -12.34
N ALA A 193 -9.78 1.81 -13.19
CA ALA A 193 -9.24 3.15 -13.39
C ALA A 193 -8.38 3.26 -14.65
N ARG A 194 -7.77 4.45 -14.84
CA ARG A 194 -6.77 4.73 -15.89
C ARG A 194 -5.54 5.39 -15.28
N VAL A 195 -4.36 4.96 -15.76
CA VAL A 195 -3.07 5.59 -15.43
C VAL A 195 -3.12 7.08 -15.74
N GLY A 196 -2.50 7.89 -14.91
CA GLY A 196 -2.41 9.33 -15.07
C GLY A 196 -1.07 9.90 -14.62
N ALA A 197 -1.13 11.18 -14.27
CA ALA A 197 -0.01 11.94 -13.72
C ALA A 197 -0.53 12.99 -12.72
N THR A 198 -1.59 12.64 -11.96
CA THR A 198 -2.17 13.53 -10.93
C THR A 198 -1.36 13.48 -9.64
N GLY A 199 -1.48 14.52 -8.79
CA GLY A 199 -0.68 14.65 -7.59
C GLY A 199 0.77 15.04 -7.86
N ARG A 200 1.71 14.59 -7.01
CA ARG A 200 3.13 14.95 -7.12
C ARG A 200 3.93 13.86 -7.82
N VAL A 201 4.10 14.01 -9.13
CA VAL A 201 4.80 13.05 -9.99
C VAL A 201 5.80 13.74 -10.92
N THR A 202 6.74 12.97 -11.47
CA THR A 202 7.69 13.42 -12.49
C THR A 202 7.32 12.98 -13.91
N GLY A 203 6.33 12.11 -14.03
CA GLY A 203 5.83 11.58 -15.31
C GLY A 203 4.72 10.56 -15.09
N PRO A 204 4.05 10.12 -16.17
CA PRO A 204 2.94 9.17 -16.10
C PRO A 204 3.37 7.81 -15.55
N HIS A 205 2.69 7.33 -14.51
CA HIS A 205 2.83 5.99 -13.96
C HIS A 205 1.65 5.64 -13.05
N LEU A 206 1.49 4.37 -12.76
CA LEU A 206 0.67 3.91 -11.64
C LEU A 206 1.58 3.75 -10.41
N HIS A 207 1.25 4.42 -9.32
CA HIS A 207 1.78 4.05 -8.01
C HIS A 207 0.85 3.00 -7.39
N PHE A 208 1.40 1.84 -7.05
CA PHE A 208 0.69 0.71 -6.46
C PHE A 208 1.29 0.36 -5.11
N SER A 209 0.45 0.34 -4.06
CA SER A 209 0.86 -0.07 -2.72
C SER A 209 0.00 -1.20 -2.21
N VAL A 210 0.59 -2.10 -1.44
CA VAL A 210 -0.10 -3.12 -0.67
C VAL A 210 0.12 -2.84 0.81
N TYR A 211 -0.96 -2.91 1.57
CA TYR A 211 -0.92 -2.76 3.02
C TYR A 211 -1.37 -4.05 3.68
N LEU A 212 -0.68 -4.43 4.73
CA LEU A 212 -1.04 -5.55 5.58
C LEU A 212 -1.10 -5.06 7.01
N ASN A 213 -2.29 -5.05 7.59
CA ASN A 213 -2.55 -4.59 8.95
C ASN A 213 -1.94 -3.21 9.24
N THR A 214 -2.25 -2.23 8.40
CA THR A 214 -1.77 -0.84 8.40
C THR A 214 -0.32 -0.61 7.94
N ALA A 215 0.51 -1.64 7.86
CA ALA A 215 1.88 -1.52 7.37
C ALA A 215 1.93 -1.64 5.85
N ALA A 216 2.55 -0.66 5.16
CA ALA A 216 2.91 -0.84 3.77
C ALA A 216 3.96 -1.96 3.64
N VAL A 217 3.72 -2.89 2.73
CA VAL A 217 4.58 -4.04 2.45
C VAL A 217 4.98 -4.07 0.97
N ASP A 218 6.02 -4.83 0.64
CA ASP A 218 6.53 -4.90 -0.74
C ASP A 218 5.49 -5.55 -1.67
N PRO A 219 4.91 -4.81 -2.64
CA PRO A 219 3.93 -5.37 -3.57
C PRO A 219 4.48 -6.54 -4.40
N ALA A 220 5.80 -6.60 -4.62
CA ALA A 220 6.42 -7.69 -5.36
C ALA A 220 6.22 -9.07 -4.71
N LEU A 221 5.92 -9.11 -3.41
CA LEU A 221 5.61 -10.37 -2.70
C LEU A 221 4.25 -10.97 -3.09
N PHE A 222 3.36 -10.18 -3.69
CA PHE A 222 2.01 -10.58 -4.08
C PHE A 222 1.84 -10.71 -5.60
N LEU A 223 2.74 -10.10 -6.37
CA LEU A 223 2.66 -10.05 -7.83
C LEU A 223 3.48 -11.18 -8.47
N PRO A 224 3.13 -11.61 -9.70
CA PRO A 224 3.97 -12.52 -10.46
C PRO A 224 5.39 -11.97 -10.63
N ALA A 225 6.36 -12.86 -10.74
CA ALA A 225 7.78 -12.53 -10.98
C ALA A 225 8.00 -11.80 -12.33
#